data_fdbd6a3a90aff47f195505a73d29e19c
#
_entry.id   fdbd6a3a90aff47f195505a73d29e19c
#
_cell.length_a   1.000
_cell.length_b   1.000
_cell.length_c   1.000
_cell.angle_alpha   90.00
_cell.angle_beta   90.00
_cell.angle_gamma   90.00
#
_symmetry.space_group_name_H-M   'P 1'
#
loop_
_entity.id
_entity.type
_entity.pdbx_description
1 polymer ?
#
loop_
_entity_poly.entity_id
_entity_poly.type
_entity_poly.pdbx_seq_one_letter_code
_entity_poly.pdbx_strand_id
1 'polypeptide(L)'
;MAIAGAFDSTGRRRTRFLLAALAGWLCAWHAEMAQSKKGAAPAVSAEEILKRADVVRFPHERFEVGVDIRTSVNGDLKSEGTYKILSKGNENTLVLTLQPASERGQILLMKGRDLWVFLPRVSQPVRLSLAQRFVGQVSNGDLARANFVGDYTPKLTATEIVENEALYVLELTAVDRGVTYQRVRYWVRQGNFWPYKAEFFSLSGRLLKTCRYEDFRRLGGVMRPTTLLMVDAINQGEESRLEYSDMKLRELPDRIFTKDYLKRLQ
;
A
#
# COMPACT_ATOMS: atom_id res chain seq x y z
N MET A 1 -7.71 -52.29 -66.38
CA MET A 1 -6.90 -53.44 -66.67
C MET A 1 -6.57 -54.04 -65.31
N ALA A 2 -7.37 -54.95 -64.83
CA ALA A 2 -7.20 -56.40 -64.96
C ALA A 2 -5.99 -56.84 -64.12
N ILE A 3 -5.99 -57.79 -63.22
CA ILE A 3 -6.75 -59.01 -62.92
C ILE A 3 -6.22 -59.47 -61.55
N ALA A 4 -6.97 -59.80 -60.55
CA ALA A 4 -7.51 -61.09 -60.18
C ALA A 4 -6.50 -62.08 -59.63
N GLY A 5 -6.71 -62.64 -58.58
CA GLY A 5 -7.19 -63.94 -58.17
C GLY A 5 -6.35 -64.50 -57.04
N ALA A 6 -6.77 -65.21 -56.19
CA ALA A 6 -7.79 -66.13 -55.81
C ALA A 6 -7.16 -67.15 -54.84
N PHE A 7 -7.92 -67.50 -53.79
CA PHE A 7 -8.17 -68.85 -53.23
C PHE A 7 -6.99 -69.78 -52.98
N ASP A 8 -6.85 -70.45 -51.87
CA ASP A 8 -7.68 -71.50 -51.27
C ASP A 8 -7.03 -72.02 -49.99
N SER A 9 -7.67 -72.25 -49.04
CA SER A 9 -8.35 -73.39 -48.38
C SER A 9 -7.49 -74.29 -47.48
N THR A 10 -8.09 -74.53 -46.37
CA THR A 10 -8.12 -75.78 -45.56
C THR A 10 -6.95 -76.18 -44.67
N GLY A 11 -7.29 -76.44 -43.44
CA GLY A 11 -6.50 -77.29 -42.58
C GLY A 11 -6.83 -77.19 -41.09
N ARG A 12 -7.95 -77.78 -40.67
CA ARG A 12 -8.22 -78.09 -39.25
C ARG A 12 -7.10 -78.93 -38.66
N ARG A 13 -6.66 -78.64 -37.40
CA ARG A 13 -6.64 -79.64 -36.36
C ARG A 13 -6.37 -78.99 -34.97
N ARG A 14 -7.20 -79.35 -34.07
CA ARG A 14 -7.26 -79.33 -32.61
C ARG A 14 -5.90 -79.67 -31.95
N THR A 15 -5.57 -79.03 -30.87
CA THR A 15 -5.35 -79.72 -29.57
C THR A 15 -5.27 -78.74 -28.42
N ARG A 16 -5.76 -79.16 -27.33
CA ARG A 16 -6.03 -78.62 -26.02
C ARG A 16 -4.76 -78.44 -25.18
N PHE A 17 -4.95 -77.75 -24.04
CA PHE A 17 -4.14 -77.61 -22.81
C PHE A 17 -3.06 -76.52 -22.89
N LEU A 18 -3.10 -75.47 -22.08
CA LEU A 18 -2.95 -75.40 -20.64
C LEU A 18 -3.38 -74.01 -20.14
N LEU A 19 -4.35 -74.04 -19.24
CA LEU A 19 -4.59 -72.95 -18.28
C LEU A 19 -3.45 -72.96 -17.25
N ALA A 20 -2.79 -71.85 -17.02
CA ALA A 20 -2.34 -71.34 -15.70
C ALA A 20 -1.31 -70.23 -15.85
N ALA A 21 -1.39 -69.23 -14.97
CA ALA A 21 -0.40 -68.22 -14.68
C ALA A 21 -0.42 -66.94 -15.56
N LEU A 22 -1.49 -66.10 -15.37
CA LEU A 22 -1.46 -64.69 -15.64
C LEU A 22 -2.40 -63.97 -14.68
N ALA A 23 -2.21 -64.17 -13.38
CA ALA A 23 -2.83 -63.43 -12.29
C ALA A 23 -1.71 -62.92 -11.39
N GLY A 24 -1.03 -61.89 -11.80
CA GLY A 24 0.07 -61.40 -10.96
C GLY A 24 0.69 -60.08 -11.39
N TRP A 25 0.15 -59.36 -12.40
CA TRP A 25 0.81 -58.12 -12.88
C TRP A 25 -0.13 -56.92 -13.04
N LEU A 26 -1.28 -56.89 -12.36
CA LEU A 26 -2.24 -55.78 -12.43
C LEU A 26 -2.41 -55.01 -11.10
N CYS A 27 -1.61 -55.27 -10.07
CA CYS A 27 -1.67 -54.57 -8.78
C CYS A 27 -0.51 -53.60 -8.51
N ALA A 28 0.40 -53.37 -9.43
CA ALA A 28 1.58 -52.54 -9.17
C ALA A 28 1.51 -51.10 -9.80
N TRP A 29 0.41 -50.72 -10.42
CA TRP A 29 0.31 -49.43 -11.08
C TRP A 29 -0.70 -48.45 -10.46
N HIS A 30 -1.24 -48.75 -9.26
CA HIS A 30 -2.15 -47.83 -8.56
C HIS A 30 -1.55 -47.22 -7.29
N ALA A 31 -0.27 -47.39 -7.02
CA ALA A 31 0.38 -46.90 -5.79
C ALA A 31 1.26 -45.66 -5.99
N GLU A 32 1.26 -45.00 -7.14
CA GLU A 32 2.21 -43.89 -7.41
C GLU A 32 1.55 -42.57 -7.83
N MET A 33 0.27 -42.37 -7.52
CA MET A 33 -0.41 -41.07 -7.66
C MET A 33 -0.77 -40.43 -6.32
N ALA A 34 -0.10 -40.79 -5.23
CA ALA A 34 -0.13 -40.04 -3.99
C ALA A 34 1.11 -39.14 -3.90
N GLN A 35 1.44 -38.44 -5.00
CA GLN A 35 2.49 -37.42 -4.96
C GLN A 35 1.92 -36.09 -4.47
N SER A 36 2.29 -35.82 -3.25
CA SER A 36 2.84 -34.56 -2.79
C SER A 36 2.04 -33.33 -3.26
N LYS A 37 0.95 -33.05 -2.59
CA LYS A 37 0.62 -31.65 -2.30
C LYS A 37 1.76 -31.10 -1.45
N LYS A 38 2.85 -30.72 -2.10
CA LYS A 38 3.87 -29.84 -1.54
C LYS A 38 3.10 -28.61 -1.06
N GLY A 39 2.96 -28.47 0.26
CA GLY A 39 2.21 -27.38 0.85
C GLY A 39 2.71 -26.08 0.24
N ALA A 40 1.88 -25.44 -0.57
CA ALA A 40 2.11 -24.05 -0.93
C ALA A 40 2.29 -23.33 0.40
N ALA A 41 3.41 -22.62 0.57
CA ALA A 41 3.59 -21.73 1.71
C ALA A 41 2.29 -20.93 1.87
N PRO A 42 1.75 -20.73 3.08
CA PRO A 42 0.49 -20.05 3.26
C PRO A 42 0.56 -18.72 2.53
N ALA A 43 -0.37 -18.50 1.61
CA ALA A 43 -0.43 -17.26 0.84
C ALA A 43 -0.49 -16.10 1.84
N VAL A 44 0.40 -15.12 1.71
CA VAL A 44 0.45 -13.94 2.59
C VAL A 44 -0.91 -13.25 2.54
N SER A 45 -1.53 -12.97 3.69
CA SER A 45 -2.85 -12.33 3.75
C SER A 45 -2.77 -10.85 3.34
N ALA A 46 -3.90 -10.29 2.91
CA ALA A 46 -3.99 -8.87 2.56
C ALA A 46 -3.61 -7.96 3.74
N GLU A 47 -4.01 -8.36 4.96
CA GLU A 47 -3.70 -7.65 6.21
C GLU A 47 -2.19 -7.64 6.49
N GLU A 48 -1.54 -8.79 6.29
CA GLU A 48 -0.10 -8.91 6.52
C GLU A 48 0.69 -8.10 5.47
N ILE A 49 0.25 -8.11 4.20
CA ILE A 49 0.85 -7.28 3.14
C ILE A 49 0.74 -5.80 3.52
N LEU A 50 -0.46 -5.35 3.91
CA LEU A 50 -0.71 -3.96 4.29
C LEU A 50 0.13 -3.56 5.50
N LYS A 51 0.16 -4.39 6.54
CA LYS A 51 0.93 -4.14 7.77
C LYS A 51 2.43 -3.98 7.49
N ARG A 52 3.00 -4.86 6.66
CA ARG A 52 4.42 -4.78 6.28
C ARG A 52 4.71 -3.55 5.43
N ALA A 53 3.84 -3.21 4.50
CA ALA A 53 3.99 -2.02 3.67
C ALA A 53 3.91 -0.73 4.51
N ASP A 54 3.03 -0.68 5.53
CA ASP A 54 2.94 0.47 6.44
C ASP A 54 4.21 0.65 7.28
N VAL A 55 4.80 -0.45 7.79
CA VAL A 55 6.09 -0.39 8.52
C VAL A 55 7.21 0.17 7.63
N VAL A 56 7.19 -0.15 6.33
CA VAL A 56 8.14 0.44 5.36
C VAL A 56 7.87 1.93 5.16
N ARG A 57 6.61 2.37 5.15
CA ARG A 57 6.26 3.79 4.97
C ARG A 57 6.64 4.63 6.18
N PHE A 58 6.14 4.28 7.36
CA PHE A 58 6.40 5.02 8.61
C PHE A 58 6.53 4.08 9.79
N PRO A 59 7.35 4.42 10.81
CA PRO A 59 7.43 3.67 12.06
C PRO A 59 6.09 3.65 12.80
N HIS A 60 5.81 2.57 13.52
CA HIS A 60 4.73 2.54 14.51
C HIS A 60 5.13 3.22 15.83
N GLU A 61 6.44 3.35 16.05
CA GLU A 61 7.02 4.00 17.21
C GLU A 61 6.82 5.51 17.14
N ARG A 62 7.40 6.20 18.14
CA ARG A 62 7.43 7.66 18.19
C ARG A 62 8.58 8.17 17.33
N PHE A 63 8.28 9.11 16.45
CA PHE A 63 9.31 9.69 15.57
C PHE A 63 9.07 11.16 15.28
N GLU A 64 10.12 11.83 14.85
CA GLU A 64 10.03 13.09 14.11
C GLU A 64 10.60 12.92 12.72
N VAL A 65 10.09 13.69 11.75
CA VAL A 65 10.58 13.73 10.38
C VAL A 65 10.34 15.11 9.78
N GLY A 66 11.29 15.60 8.99
CA GLY A 66 11.12 16.75 8.11
C GLY A 66 10.41 16.34 6.83
N VAL A 67 9.62 17.23 6.25
CA VAL A 67 9.06 17.06 4.91
C VAL A 67 9.02 18.40 4.18
N ASP A 68 9.59 18.42 2.97
CA ASP A 68 9.44 19.50 2.02
C ASP A 68 8.39 19.12 0.99
N ILE A 69 7.48 20.05 0.69
CA ILE A 69 6.40 19.85 -0.27
C ILE A 69 6.52 20.91 -1.34
N ARG A 70 6.65 20.48 -2.60
CA ARG A 70 6.62 21.36 -3.77
C ARG A 70 5.45 20.99 -4.66
N THR A 71 4.64 21.97 -5.04
CA THR A 71 3.53 21.79 -5.97
C THR A 71 3.82 22.54 -7.25
N SER A 72 3.68 21.87 -8.38
CA SER A 72 3.83 22.43 -9.72
C SER A 72 2.57 22.22 -10.56
N VAL A 73 2.39 23.11 -11.53
CA VAL A 73 1.36 23.00 -12.57
C VAL A 73 2.05 23.17 -13.92
N ASN A 74 1.97 22.15 -14.76
CA ASN A 74 2.67 22.09 -16.05
C ASN A 74 4.18 22.36 -15.94
N GLY A 75 4.80 21.91 -14.84
CA GLY A 75 6.22 22.11 -14.54
C GLY A 75 6.56 23.43 -13.84
N ASP A 76 5.64 24.39 -13.77
CA ASP A 76 5.85 25.67 -13.07
C ASP A 76 5.59 25.50 -11.57
N LEU A 77 6.56 25.87 -10.73
CA LEU A 77 6.41 25.87 -9.28
C LEU A 77 5.31 26.87 -8.85
N LYS A 78 4.30 26.41 -8.14
CA LYS A 78 3.18 27.20 -7.63
C LYS A 78 3.26 27.44 -6.12
N SER A 79 3.72 26.45 -5.35
CA SER A 79 3.92 26.59 -3.91
C SER A 79 5.01 25.66 -3.43
N GLU A 80 5.67 26.06 -2.35
CA GLU A 80 6.59 25.21 -1.59
C GLU A 80 6.41 25.46 -0.09
N GLY A 81 6.66 24.43 0.71
CA GLY A 81 6.57 24.51 2.16
C GLY A 81 7.44 23.48 2.83
N THR A 82 7.95 23.84 4.02
CA THR A 82 8.74 22.96 4.88
C THR A 82 7.97 22.71 6.16
N TYR A 83 7.86 21.46 6.53
CA TYR A 83 7.08 21.03 7.69
C TYR A 83 7.90 20.08 8.56
N LYS A 84 7.56 20.01 9.84
CA LYS A 84 8.06 18.99 10.76
C LYS A 84 6.89 18.20 11.31
N ILE A 85 6.98 16.90 11.20
CA ILE A 85 5.99 15.96 11.72
C ILE A 85 6.53 15.31 12.99
N LEU A 86 5.75 15.33 14.07
CA LEU A 86 5.98 14.57 15.28
C LEU A 86 4.83 13.58 15.41
N SER A 87 5.12 12.29 15.40
CA SER A 87 4.07 11.26 15.43
C SER A 87 4.34 10.21 16.51
N LYS A 88 3.25 9.79 17.17
CA LYS A 88 3.23 8.72 18.15
C LYS A 88 2.20 7.68 17.71
N GLY A 89 2.67 6.65 17.01
CA GLY A 89 1.79 5.71 16.33
C GLY A 89 0.98 6.42 15.25
N ASN A 90 -0.10 5.80 14.80
CA ASN A 90 -1.01 6.42 13.84
C ASN A 90 -2.16 7.19 14.52
N GLU A 91 -2.01 7.56 15.79
CA GLU A 91 -3.08 8.09 16.65
C GLU A 91 -2.85 9.54 17.10
N ASN A 92 -1.61 9.95 17.26
CA ASN A 92 -1.27 11.29 17.72
C ASN A 92 -0.19 11.88 16.83
N THR A 93 -0.50 12.99 16.17
CA THR A 93 0.45 13.65 15.27
C THR A 93 0.36 15.18 15.41
N LEU A 94 1.52 15.81 15.39
CA LEU A 94 1.65 17.25 15.17
C LEU A 94 2.33 17.47 13.82
N VAL A 95 1.78 18.38 13.03
CA VAL A 95 2.45 18.89 11.82
C VAL A 95 2.71 20.38 12.04
N LEU A 96 3.97 20.75 12.15
CA LEU A 96 4.40 22.13 12.38
C LEU A 96 4.83 22.75 11.05
N THR A 97 4.24 23.87 10.70
CA THR A 97 4.65 24.65 9.53
C THR A 97 5.89 25.48 9.85
N LEU A 98 6.99 25.24 9.15
CA LEU A 98 8.25 25.97 9.28
C LEU A 98 8.41 27.03 8.19
N GLN A 99 7.92 26.71 7.00
CA GLN A 99 7.87 27.60 5.83
C GLN A 99 6.57 27.35 5.05
N PRO A 100 6.03 28.37 4.37
CA PRO A 100 6.52 29.74 4.19
C PRO A 100 6.42 30.57 5.47
N ALA A 101 7.12 31.71 5.49
CA ALA A 101 7.14 32.60 6.67
C ALA A 101 5.74 33.14 7.04
N SER A 102 4.86 33.31 6.05
CA SER A 102 3.45 33.74 6.26
C SER A 102 2.59 32.74 7.04
N GLU A 103 2.96 31.45 7.04
CA GLU A 103 2.25 30.35 7.70
C GLU A 103 3.02 29.75 8.87
N ARG A 104 4.24 30.28 9.12
CA ARG A 104 5.09 29.77 10.22
C ARG A 104 4.37 29.83 11.55
N GLY A 105 4.47 28.71 12.31
CA GLY A 105 3.83 28.56 13.60
C GLY A 105 2.41 28.00 13.55
N GLN A 106 1.84 27.77 12.36
CA GLN A 106 0.65 26.93 12.25
C GLN A 106 0.98 25.50 12.67
N ILE A 107 0.08 24.90 13.47
CA ILE A 107 0.24 23.54 13.96
C ILE A 107 -1.04 22.77 13.69
N LEU A 108 -0.94 21.65 12.96
CA LEU A 108 -2.02 20.66 12.96
C LEU A 108 -1.82 19.72 14.13
N LEU A 109 -2.88 19.50 14.89
CA LEU A 109 -2.97 18.45 15.91
C LEU A 109 -3.97 17.41 15.46
N MET A 110 -3.50 16.18 15.27
CA MET A 110 -4.36 15.02 15.12
C MET A 110 -4.38 14.19 16.41
N LYS A 111 -5.57 13.74 16.79
CA LYS A 111 -5.76 12.81 17.88
C LYS A 111 -6.86 11.81 17.52
N GLY A 112 -6.49 10.55 17.33
CA GLY A 112 -7.35 9.58 16.67
C GLY A 112 -7.63 10.00 15.23
N ARG A 113 -8.89 10.31 14.91
CA ARG A 113 -9.31 10.88 13.62
C ARG A 113 -9.74 12.33 13.70
N ASP A 114 -9.72 12.90 14.88
CA ASP A 114 -9.99 14.31 15.07
C ASP A 114 -8.77 15.15 14.74
N LEU A 115 -8.98 16.19 13.93
CA LEU A 115 -7.93 17.08 13.46
C LEU A 115 -8.30 18.54 13.78
N TRP A 116 -7.34 19.29 14.29
CA TRP A 116 -7.45 20.73 14.54
C TRP A 116 -6.24 21.46 14.00
N VAL A 117 -6.47 22.69 13.52
CA VAL A 117 -5.40 23.64 13.22
C VAL A 117 -5.36 24.73 14.29
N PHE A 118 -4.16 24.99 14.77
CA PHE A 118 -3.81 26.12 15.63
C PHE A 118 -3.13 27.15 14.75
N LEU A 119 -3.73 28.33 14.65
CA LEU A 119 -3.22 29.44 13.84
C LEU A 119 -2.60 30.48 14.78
N PRO A 120 -1.42 31.03 14.46
CA PRO A 120 -0.83 32.11 15.22
C PRO A 120 -1.83 33.27 15.42
N ARG A 121 -1.93 33.79 16.64
CA ARG A 121 -2.85 34.90 17.03
C ARG A 121 -4.34 34.55 16.99
N VAL A 122 -4.71 33.28 16.82
CA VAL A 122 -6.10 32.84 16.92
C VAL A 122 -6.28 32.00 18.18
N SER A 123 -7.05 32.48 19.12
CA SER A 123 -7.18 31.89 20.46
C SER A 123 -7.85 30.51 20.50
N GLN A 124 -8.64 30.16 19.48
CA GLN A 124 -9.34 28.87 19.40
C GLN A 124 -8.92 28.07 18.18
N PRO A 125 -8.56 26.78 18.36
CA PRO A 125 -8.26 25.91 17.23
C PRO A 125 -9.50 25.64 16.39
N VAL A 126 -9.30 25.57 15.07
CA VAL A 126 -10.35 25.23 14.11
C VAL A 126 -10.32 23.74 13.82
N ARG A 127 -11.49 23.08 13.84
CA ARG A 127 -11.58 21.66 13.47
C ARG A 127 -11.54 21.52 11.95
N LEU A 128 -10.74 20.55 11.49
CA LEU A 128 -10.58 20.22 10.08
C LEU A 128 -10.93 18.75 9.82
N SER A 129 -11.13 18.41 8.54
CA SER A 129 -11.25 17.03 8.08
C SER A 129 -9.90 16.50 7.60
N LEU A 130 -9.63 15.20 7.82
CA LEU A 130 -8.45 14.52 7.24
C LEU A 130 -8.47 14.55 5.71
N ALA A 131 -9.66 14.45 5.09
CA ALA A 131 -9.82 14.46 3.63
C ALA A 131 -9.67 15.87 3.02
N GLN A 132 -9.69 16.93 3.85
CA GLN A 132 -9.53 18.30 3.36
C GLN A 132 -8.10 18.51 2.83
N ARG A 133 -8.00 19.27 1.75
CA ARG A 133 -6.71 19.65 1.13
C ARG A 133 -5.89 20.46 2.14
N PHE A 134 -4.61 20.09 2.27
CA PHE A 134 -3.61 20.81 3.05
C PHE A 134 -2.86 21.78 2.12
N VAL A 135 -2.15 21.25 1.13
CA VAL A 135 -1.45 22.06 0.09
C VAL A 135 -1.33 21.22 -1.18
N GLY A 136 -1.52 21.86 -2.34
CA GLY A 136 -1.44 21.18 -3.64
C GLY A 136 -2.30 19.91 -3.66
N GLN A 137 -1.70 18.77 -3.98
CA GLN A 137 -2.37 17.45 -3.98
C GLN A 137 -2.33 16.72 -2.63
N VAL A 138 -1.75 17.33 -1.61
CA VAL A 138 -1.62 16.75 -0.28
C VAL A 138 -2.85 17.06 0.56
N SER A 139 -3.50 16.03 1.11
CA SER A 139 -4.57 16.18 2.09
C SER A 139 -3.99 16.19 3.52
N ASN A 140 -4.74 16.72 4.48
CA ASN A 140 -4.33 16.74 5.89
C ASN A 140 -3.93 15.33 6.39
N GLY A 141 -4.70 14.30 6.01
CA GLY A 141 -4.46 12.92 6.40
C GLY A 141 -3.20 12.32 5.81
N ASP A 142 -2.73 12.80 4.65
CA ASP A 142 -1.49 12.29 4.05
C ASP A 142 -0.26 12.60 4.93
N LEU A 143 -0.31 13.66 5.72
CA LEU A 143 0.72 14.04 6.67
C LEU A 143 0.44 13.58 8.09
N ALA A 144 -0.81 13.78 8.55
CA ALA A 144 -1.15 13.56 9.95
C ALA A 144 -1.47 12.09 10.26
N ARG A 145 -1.98 11.34 9.28
CA ARG A 145 -2.41 9.93 9.45
C ARG A 145 -2.00 9.10 8.23
N ALA A 146 -0.70 8.97 8.04
CA ALA A 146 -0.12 8.43 6.82
C ALA A 146 -0.27 6.90 6.67
N ASN A 147 -0.38 6.12 7.77
CA ASN A 147 -0.53 4.67 7.72
C ASN A 147 -1.98 4.25 7.43
N PHE A 148 -2.14 3.11 6.76
CA PHE A 148 -3.44 2.60 6.34
C PHE A 148 -4.04 1.58 7.31
N VAL A 149 -3.21 0.87 8.09
CA VAL A 149 -3.67 -0.10 9.09
C VAL A 149 -4.56 0.61 10.13
N GLY A 150 -5.72 0.01 10.41
CA GLY A 150 -6.73 0.54 11.33
C GLY A 150 -7.73 1.51 10.69
N ASP A 151 -7.43 2.05 9.49
CA ASP A 151 -8.33 2.92 8.73
C ASP A 151 -8.98 2.21 7.54
N TYR A 152 -8.39 1.13 7.08
CA TYR A 152 -8.87 0.40 5.91
C TYR A 152 -8.96 -1.10 6.16
N THR A 153 -9.97 -1.71 5.55
CA THR A 153 -10.08 -3.16 5.38
C THR A 153 -9.45 -3.53 4.04
N PRO A 154 -8.33 -4.27 4.01
CA PRO A 154 -7.66 -4.65 2.77
C PRO A 154 -8.26 -5.91 2.15
N LYS A 155 -8.24 -5.98 0.82
CA LYS A 155 -8.54 -7.18 0.04
C LYS A 155 -7.48 -7.34 -1.05
N LEU A 156 -6.82 -8.49 -1.12
CA LEU A 156 -5.94 -8.83 -2.24
C LEU A 156 -6.80 -9.15 -3.46
N THR A 157 -6.70 -8.34 -4.51
CA THR A 157 -7.55 -8.45 -5.71
C THR A 157 -6.81 -9.02 -6.91
N ALA A 158 -5.49 -8.80 -6.98
CA ALA A 158 -4.67 -9.29 -8.09
C ALA A 158 -3.19 -9.38 -7.68
N THR A 159 -2.42 -10.02 -8.55
CA THR A 159 -0.97 -9.87 -8.65
C THR A 159 -0.66 -9.41 -10.07
N GLU A 160 0.25 -8.44 -10.19
CA GLU A 160 0.62 -7.86 -11.48
C GLU A 160 2.14 -7.88 -11.64
N ILE A 161 2.62 -7.90 -12.88
CA ILE A 161 4.03 -7.67 -13.21
C ILE A 161 4.10 -6.33 -13.92
N VAL A 162 4.80 -5.39 -13.33
CA VAL A 162 5.02 -4.04 -13.86
C VAL A 162 6.51 -3.77 -13.87
N GLU A 163 7.08 -3.40 -15.01
CA GLU A 163 8.53 -3.12 -15.16
C GLU A 163 9.42 -4.26 -14.62
N ASN A 164 9.02 -5.53 -14.85
CA ASN A 164 9.66 -6.76 -14.35
C ASN A 164 9.60 -6.94 -12.82
N GLU A 165 8.82 -6.16 -12.10
CA GLU A 165 8.57 -6.33 -10.66
C GLU A 165 7.22 -7.00 -10.41
N ALA A 166 7.20 -8.03 -9.57
CA ALA A 166 5.96 -8.67 -9.14
C ALA A 166 5.32 -7.86 -8.00
N LEU A 167 4.06 -7.49 -8.18
CA LEU A 167 3.31 -6.62 -7.26
C LEU A 167 2.06 -7.34 -6.74
N TYR A 168 1.76 -7.16 -5.45
CA TYR A 168 0.43 -7.38 -4.91
C TYR A 168 -0.44 -6.15 -5.19
N VAL A 169 -1.70 -6.36 -5.57
CA VAL A 169 -2.68 -5.30 -5.73
C VAL A 169 -3.74 -5.44 -4.66
N LEU A 170 -3.76 -4.50 -3.73
CA LEU A 170 -4.75 -4.42 -2.66
C LEU A 170 -5.83 -3.40 -3.01
N GLU A 171 -7.07 -3.76 -2.76
CA GLU A 171 -8.18 -2.83 -2.64
C GLU A 171 -8.41 -2.56 -1.15
N LEU A 172 -8.29 -1.31 -0.74
CA LEU A 172 -8.47 -0.85 0.64
C LEU A 172 -9.79 -0.09 0.74
N THR A 173 -10.72 -0.58 1.56
CA THR A 173 -12.01 0.08 1.80
C THR A 173 -11.98 0.76 3.17
N ALA A 174 -12.33 2.04 3.24
CA ALA A 174 -12.37 2.80 4.48
C ALA A 174 -13.32 2.17 5.50
N VAL A 175 -12.90 2.11 6.77
CA VAL A 175 -13.72 1.57 7.87
C VAL A 175 -14.86 2.51 8.26
N ASP A 176 -14.71 3.83 8.01
CA ASP A 176 -15.76 4.83 8.18
C ASP A 176 -15.51 6.08 7.30
N ARG A 177 -16.48 7.02 7.32
CA ARG A 177 -16.44 8.25 6.50
C ARG A 177 -15.41 9.28 6.95
N GLY A 178 -14.89 9.18 8.15
CA GLY A 178 -13.86 10.10 8.68
C GLY A 178 -12.46 9.81 8.22
N VAL A 179 -12.24 8.68 7.50
CA VAL A 179 -10.96 8.33 6.89
C VAL A 179 -10.67 9.25 5.71
N THR A 180 -9.38 9.50 5.44
CA THR A 180 -8.92 10.47 4.44
C THR A 180 -9.49 10.19 3.04
N TYR A 181 -9.49 8.95 2.59
CA TYR A 181 -10.05 8.51 1.32
C TYR A 181 -11.01 7.36 1.55
N GLN A 182 -12.05 7.25 0.72
CA GLN A 182 -13.05 6.19 0.93
C GLN A 182 -12.62 4.85 0.34
N ARG A 183 -11.75 4.89 -0.64
CA ARG A 183 -11.15 3.71 -1.26
C ARG A 183 -9.74 4.02 -1.73
N VAL A 184 -8.83 3.05 -1.59
CA VAL A 184 -7.46 3.13 -2.11
C VAL A 184 -7.14 1.83 -2.85
N ARG A 185 -6.63 1.92 -4.07
CA ARG A 185 -5.97 0.79 -4.73
C ARG A 185 -4.48 0.93 -4.53
N TYR A 186 -3.85 -0.13 -4.02
CA TYR A 186 -2.49 -0.05 -3.52
C TYR A 186 -1.63 -1.18 -4.06
N TRP A 187 -0.55 -0.82 -4.71
CA TRP A 187 0.44 -1.75 -5.26
C TRP A 187 1.63 -1.85 -4.32
N VAL A 188 1.97 -3.08 -3.95
CA VAL A 188 3.04 -3.39 -3.01
C VAL A 188 3.95 -4.43 -3.64
N ARG A 189 5.27 -4.19 -3.67
CA ARG A 189 6.25 -5.11 -4.21
C ARG A 189 6.25 -6.43 -3.44
N GLN A 190 6.27 -7.54 -4.18
CA GLN A 190 6.46 -8.85 -3.56
C GLN A 190 7.89 -8.99 -3.04
N GLY A 191 8.06 -9.78 -1.98
CA GLY A 191 9.38 -10.04 -1.39
C GLY A 191 9.80 -9.03 -0.32
N ASN A 192 9.83 -7.73 -0.62
CA ASN A 192 10.27 -6.70 0.33
C ASN A 192 9.14 -5.84 0.92
N PHE A 193 7.91 -5.96 0.41
CA PHE A 193 6.72 -5.20 0.81
C PHE A 193 6.86 -3.67 0.64
N TRP A 194 7.74 -3.25 -0.24
CA TRP A 194 7.88 -1.84 -0.53
C TRP A 194 6.68 -1.32 -1.30
N PRO A 195 6.10 -0.17 -0.89
CA PRO A 195 5.05 0.47 -1.66
C PRO A 195 5.57 0.87 -3.05
N TYR A 196 4.74 0.67 -4.07
CA TYR A 196 5.06 1.04 -5.44
C TYR A 196 4.21 2.23 -5.88
N LYS A 197 2.88 2.08 -5.78
CA LYS A 197 1.90 3.07 -6.24
C LYS A 197 0.63 2.99 -5.40
N ALA A 198 -0.08 4.11 -5.26
CA ALA A 198 -1.44 4.14 -4.75
C ALA A 198 -2.35 5.00 -5.65
N GLU A 199 -3.62 4.64 -5.75
CA GLU A 199 -4.69 5.40 -6.37
C GLU A 199 -5.75 5.69 -5.33
N PHE A 200 -6.17 6.94 -5.21
CA PHE A 200 -7.08 7.40 -4.17
C PHE A 200 -8.41 7.81 -4.78
N PHE A 201 -9.51 7.29 -4.23
CA PHE A 201 -10.85 7.46 -4.77
C PHE A 201 -11.79 8.14 -3.77
N SER A 202 -12.73 8.92 -4.30
CA SER A 202 -13.85 9.48 -3.56
C SER A 202 -14.88 8.40 -3.21
N LEU A 203 -15.87 8.77 -2.40
CA LEU A 203 -17.04 7.92 -2.09
C LEU A 203 -17.82 7.50 -3.35
N SER A 204 -17.90 8.38 -4.36
CA SER A 204 -18.55 8.08 -5.64
C SER A 204 -17.73 7.19 -6.57
N GLY A 205 -16.52 6.76 -6.15
CA GLY A 205 -15.62 5.95 -6.96
C GLY A 205 -14.79 6.72 -7.97
N ARG A 206 -14.84 8.07 -7.97
CA ARG A 206 -14.01 8.89 -8.85
C ARG A 206 -12.56 8.89 -8.38
N LEU A 207 -11.62 8.64 -9.28
CA LEU A 207 -10.19 8.79 -9.02
C LEU A 207 -9.89 10.27 -8.73
N LEU A 208 -9.27 10.53 -7.59
CA LEU A 208 -8.89 11.87 -7.15
C LEU A 208 -7.44 12.19 -7.52
N LYS A 209 -6.55 11.27 -7.20
CA LYS A 209 -5.12 11.39 -7.45
C LYS A 209 -4.42 10.04 -7.42
N THR A 210 -3.20 10.02 -7.94
CA THR A 210 -2.26 8.89 -7.80
C THR A 210 -1.08 9.31 -6.93
N CYS A 211 -0.38 8.34 -6.33
CA CYS A 211 0.87 8.55 -5.60
C CYS A 211 1.87 7.48 -6.01
N ARG A 212 3.06 7.88 -6.40
CA ARG A 212 4.22 6.99 -6.58
C ARG A 212 5.16 7.13 -5.39
N TYR A 213 5.75 5.99 -4.98
CA TYR A 213 6.71 5.91 -3.89
C TYR A 213 8.10 5.69 -4.47
N GLU A 214 8.98 6.67 -4.30
CA GLU A 214 10.25 6.76 -5.00
C GLU A 214 11.42 6.98 -4.02
N ASP A 215 12.65 6.92 -4.53
CA ASP A 215 13.89 7.25 -3.82
C ASP A 215 14.03 6.51 -2.49
N PHE A 216 14.01 5.18 -2.52
CA PHE A 216 14.16 4.38 -1.32
C PHE A 216 15.54 4.56 -0.71
N ARG A 217 15.61 5.11 0.51
CA ARG A 217 16.84 5.36 1.25
C ARG A 217 16.69 4.92 2.71
N ARG A 218 17.80 4.76 3.40
CA ARG A 218 17.77 4.47 4.83
C ARG A 218 17.35 5.73 5.61
N LEU A 219 16.14 5.69 6.19
CA LEU A 219 15.55 6.77 6.95
C LEU A 219 14.95 6.22 8.25
N GLY A 220 15.38 6.72 9.41
CA GLY A 220 14.99 6.15 10.71
C GLY A 220 15.42 4.69 10.88
N GLY A 221 16.58 4.30 10.34
CA GLY A 221 17.14 2.95 10.48
C GLY A 221 16.65 1.91 9.47
N VAL A 222 15.60 2.19 8.70
CA VAL A 222 14.94 1.27 7.75
C VAL A 222 14.93 1.87 6.34
N MET A 223 14.97 1.02 5.30
CA MET A 223 14.77 1.46 3.92
C MET A 223 13.32 1.90 3.72
N ARG A 224 13.13 3.17 3.34
CA ARG A 224 11.82 3.81 3.17
C ARG A 224 11.77 4.62 1.89
N PRO A 225 10.60 4.82 1.27
CA PRO A 225 10.46 5.83 0.23
C PRO A 225 10.69 7.21 0.86
N THR A 226 11.63 7.96 0.33
CA THR A 226 11.89 9.34 0.77
C THR A 226 11.20 10.37 -0.11
N THR A 227 10.70 9.95 -1.26
CA THR A 227 9.95 10.79 -2.19
C THR A 227 8.57 10.20 -2.47
N LEU A 228 7.54 11.03 -2.35
CA LEU A 228 6.18 10.73 -2.79
C LEU A 228 5.80 11.74 -3.89
N LEU A 229 5.47 11.24 -5.08
CA LEU A 229 4.96 12.04 -6.18
C LEU A 229 3.44 11.85 -6.29
N MET A 230 2.68 12.88 -5.94
CA MET A 230 1.22 12.90 -6.01
C MET A 230 0.79 13.67 -7.24
N VAL A 231 0.00 13.04 -8.12
CA VAL A 231 -0.49 13.63 -9.37
C VAL A 231 -2.00 13.70 -9.33
N ASP A 232 -2.56 14.87 -9.62
CA ASP A 232 -4.00 15.08 -9.73
C ASP A 232 -4.57 14.27 -10.91
N ALA A 233 -5.64 13.52 -10.66
CA ALA A 233 -6.31 12.77 -11.71
C ALA A 233 -7.40 13.57 -12.43
N ILE A 234 -7.72 14.76 -11.94
CA ILE A 234 -8.80 15.63 -12.42
C ILE A 234 -8.23 16.80 -13.20
N ASN A 235 -7.24 17.46 -12.61
CA ASN A 235 -6.58 18.62 -13.21
C ASN A 235 -5.22 18.19 -13.80
N GLN A 236 -5.17 18.06 -15.10
CA GLN A 236 -3.94 17.63 -15.78
C GLN A 236 -2.80 18.60 -15.51
N GLY A 237 -1.60 18.02 -15.29
CA GLY A 237 -0.38 18.77 -15.07
C GLY A 237 -0.17 19.30 -13.65
N GLU A 238 -1.13 19.09 -12.73
CA GLU A 238 -0.94 19.45 -11.32
C GLU A 238 -0.33 18.26 -10.54
N GLU A 239 0.82 18.49 -9.91
CA GLU A 239 1.51 17.49 -9.10
C GLU A 239 2.08 18.10 -7.82
N SER A 240 2.26 17.26 -6.80
CA SER A 240 2.95 17.62 -5.56
C SER A 240 4.00 16.57 -5.23
N ARG A 241 5.23 17.03 -5.00
CA ARG A 241 6.36 16.22 -4.58
C ARG A 241 6.63 16.43 -3.10
N LEU A 242 6.59 15.37 -2.33
CA LEU A 242 6.92 15.35 -0.90
C LEU A 242 8.28 14.68 -0.75
N GLU A 243 9.21 15.34 -0.07
CA GLU A 243 10.56 14.82 0.21
C GLU A 243 10.77 14.75 1.71
N TYR A 244 10.93 13.51 2.23
CA TYR A 244 11.13 13.24 3.65
C TYR A 244 12.61 13.22 4.01
N SER A 245 12.97 13.86 5.11
CA SER A 245 14.34 13.96 5.60
C SER A 245 14.41 13.84 7.13
N ASP A 246 15.61 13.60 7.66
CA ASP A 246 15.94 13.70 9.09
C ASP A 246 15.01 12.94 10.04
N MET A 247 14.52 11.77 9.63
CA MET A 247 13.68 10.95 10.51
C MET A 247 14.49 10.42 11.69
N LYS A 248 13.98 10.67 12.90
CA LYS A 248 14.56 10.23 14.17
C LYS A 248 13.50 9.57 15.03
N LEU A 249 13.79 8.37 15.52
CA LEU A 249 13.01 7.78 16.60
C LEU A 249 13.35 8.53 17.88
N ARG A 250 12.34 9.00 18.61
CA ARG A 250 12.55 9.77 19.84
C ARG A 250 11.36 9.68 20.78
N GLU A 251 11.60 9.86 22.07
CA GLU A 251 10.52 9.98 23.04
C GLU A 251 9.74 11.27 22.83
N LEU A 252 8.43 11.13 22.75
CA LEU A 252 7.47 12.23 22.61
C LEU A 252 6.46 12.14 23.75
N PRO A 253 6.49 13.07 24.72
CA PRO A 253 5.59 13.04 25.86
C PRO A 253 4.14 13.34 25.44
N ASP A 254 3.14 12.65 26.03
CA ASP A 254 1.73 12.76 25.64
C ASP A 254 1.17 14.18 25.77
N ARG A 255 1.71 14.98 26.68
CA ARG A 255 1.30 16.37 26.92
C ARG A 255 1.39 17.25 25.66
N ILE A 256 2.38 17.01 24.76
CA ILE A 256 2.52 17.83 23.54
C ILE A 256 1.36 17.64 22.58
N PHE A 257 0.67 16.49 22.62
CA PHE A 257 -0.50 16.17 21.78
C PHE A 257 -1.82 16.61 22.44
N THR A 258 -1.82 17.75 23.14
CA THR A 258 -3.00 18.28 23.78
C THR A 258 -3.29 19.71 23.33
N LYS A 259 -4.58 20.06 23.20
CA LYS A 259 -5.00 21.42 22.83
C LYS A 259 -4.47 22.45 23.83
N ASP A 260 -4.50 22.14 25.12
CA ASP A 260 -4.06 23.06 26.17
C ASP A 260 -2.57 23.35 26.13
N TYR A 261 -1.76 22.34 25.77
CA TYR A 261 -0.32 22.55 25.59
C TYR A 261 -0.06 23.47 24.39
N LEU A 262 -0.71 23.22 23.27
CA LEU A 262 -0.50 23.99 22.03
C LEU A 262 -1.01 25.43 22.15
N LYS A 263 -2.12 25.68 22.89
CA LYS A 263 -2.57 27.04 23.17
C LYS A 263 -1.55 27.87 23.94
N ARG A 264 -0.68 27.25 24.74
CA ARG A 264 0.37 27.95 25.51
C ARG A 264 1.60 28.27 24.67
N LEU A 265 1.73 27.69 23.48
CA LEU A 265 2.85 27.92 22.58
C LEU A 265 2.59 29.10 21.63
N GLN A 266 1.36 29.58 21.57
CA GLN A 266 0.91 30.72 20.76
C GLN A 266 0.75 31.98 21.63
#